data_d4fee443523f4e4285ad756cdd70dc02
#
_entry.id   d4fee443523f4e4285ad756cdd70dc02
#
_cell.length_a   1.000
_cell.length_b   1.000
_cell.length_c   1.000
_cell.angle_alpha   90.00
_cell.angle_beta   90.00
_cell.angle_gamma   90.00
#
_symmetry.space_group_name_H-M   'P 1'
#
loop_
_entity.id
_entity.type
_entity.pdbx_description
1 polymer ?
#
loop_
_entity_poly.entity_id
_entity_poly.type
_entity_poly.pdbx_seq_one_letter_code
_entity_poly.pdbx_strand_id
1 'polypeptide(L)'
;MDWNVMAQYLPQYEKAAWLTLRLGVAGIFWAILVGLVCAVLQYEKVPVLRRIVGAYIQLSRNTPLLVQLFFLYYGLPKIGIKTNAELCGIAGLAFLGGSYMAEAFRSGLEAIEPIQTESALSLGMSRLPVSYTHLRAHETRHDL
;
A
#
# COMPACT_ATOMS: atom_id res chain seq x y z
N MET A 1 3.33 -27.93 -32.15
CA MET A 1 3.67 -27.40 -30.82
C MET A 1 4.98 -28.07 -30.45
N ASP A 2 6.10 -27.33 -30.52
CA ASP A 2 7.45 -27.92 -30.37
C ASP A 2 7.84 -28.00 -28.90
N TRP A 3 7.67 -29.17 -28.32
CA TRP A 3 8.00 -29.45 -26.91
C TRP A 3 9.47 -29.17 -26.59
N ASN A 4 10.37 -29.33 -27.54
CA ASN A 4 11.79 -29.04 -27.38
C ASN A 4 12.05 -27.55 -27.17
N VAL A 5 11.33 -26.67 -27.87
CA VAL A 5 11.41 -25.23 -27.70
C VAL A 5 10.87 -24.82 -26.32
N MET A 6 9.75 -25.40 -25.88
CA MET A 6 9.20 -25.15 -24.56
C MET A 6 10.17 -25.55 -23.45
N ALA A 7 10.78 -26.73 -23.55
CA ALA A 7 11.75 -27.21 -22.57
C ALA A 7 13.00 -26.32 -22.48
N GLN A 8 13.44 -25.75 -23.60
CA GLN A 8 14.61 -24.86 -23.65
C GLN A 8 14.37 -23.54 -22.89
N TYR A 9 13.14 -23.00 -22.92
CA TYR A 9 12.82 -21.73 -22.26
C TYR A 9 12.27 -21.89 -20.84
N LEU A 10 11.94 -23.10 -20.41
CA LEU A 10 11.40 -23.38 -19.08
C LEU A 10 12.23 -22.76 -17.93
N PRO A 11 13.58 -22.85 -17.91
CA PRO A 11 14.38 -22.23 -16.86
C PRO A 11 14.30 -20.70 -16.81
N GLN A 12 14.02 -20.06 -17.96
CA GLN A 12 13.84 -18.60 -18.02
C GLN A 12 12.49 -18.20 -17.43
N TYR A 13 11.44 -18.96 -17.70
CA TYR A 13 10.12 -18.76 -17.11
C TYR A 13 10.13 -18.96 -15.59
N GLU A 14 10.85 -19.95 -15.10
CA GLU A 14 11.02 -20.17 -13.67
C GLU A 14 11.70 -18.97 -12.99
N LYS A 15 12.80 -18.48 -13.55
CA LYS A 15 13.48 -17.26 -13.05
C LYS A 15 12.58 -16.03 -13.08
N ALA A 16 11.83 -15.85 -14.16
CA ALA A 16 10.90 -14.73 -14.30
C ALA A 16 9.75 -14.82 -13.28
N ALA A 17 9.18 -16.01 -13.08
CA ALA A 17 8.14 -16.25 -12.09
C ALA A 17 8.64 -15.95 -10.66
N TRP A 18 9.84 -16.43 -10.33
CA TRP A 18 10.45 -16.15 -9.03
C TRP A 18 10.68 -14.65 -8.80
N LEU A 19 11.20 -13.95 -9.82
CA LEU A 19 11.40 -12.50 -9.76
C LEU A 19 10.06 -11.77 -9.56
N THR A 20 9.02 -12.16 -10.28
CA THR A 20 7.68 -11.58 -10.16
C THR A 20 7.11 -11.77 -8.75
N LEU A 21 7.23 -12.98 -8.20
CA LEU A 21 6.78 -13.26 -6.84
C LEU A 21 7.54 -12.41 -5.81
N ARG A 22 8.86 -12.32 -5.95
CA ARG A 22 9.71 -11.55 -5.03
C ARG A 22 9.39 -10.06 -5.08
N LEU A 23 9.24 -9.49 -6.27
CA LEU A 23 8.85 -8.09 -6.46
C LEU A 23 7.42 -7.83 -5.92
N GLY A 24 6.48 -8.73 -6.20
CA GLY A 24 5.10 -8.62 -5.75
C GLY A 24 5.00 -8.66 -4.22
N VAL A 25 5.57 -9.67 -3.59
CA VAL A 25 5.55 -9.81 -2.12
C VAL A 25 6.22 -8.62 -1.43
N ALA A 26 7.42 -8.23 -1.88
CA ALA A 26 8.11 -7.08 -1.32
C ALA A 26 7.35 -5.77 -1.56
N GLY A 27 6.83 -5.55 -2.77
CA GLY A 27 6.05 -4.38 -3.11
C GLY A 27 4.76 -4.25 -2.29
N ILE A 28 4.02 -5.36 -2.13
CA ILE A 28 2.79 -5.41 -1.32
C ILE A 28 3.12 -5.14 0.16
N PHE A 29 4.16 -5.78 0.70
CA PHE A 29 4.57 -5.57 2.08
C PHE A 29 4.85 -4.08 2.38
N TRP A 30 5.67 -3.45 1.54
CA TRP A 30 5.98 -2.03 1.70
C TRP A 30 4.77 -1.12 1.42
N ALA A 31 3.89 -1.48 0.48
CA ALA A 31 2.66 -0.75 0.22
C ALA A 31 1.73 -0.74 1.44
N ILE A 32 1.56 -1.89 2.10
CA ILE A 32 0.76 -2.00 3.33
C ILE A 32 1.37 -1.13 4.44
N LEU A 33 2.69 -1.22 4.64
CA LEU A 33 3.38 -0.46 5.68
C LEU A 33 3.25 1.06 5.47
N VAL A 34 3.55 1.53 4.25
CA VAL A 34 3.42 2.95 3.88
C VAL A 34 1.95 3.40 4.00
N GLY A 35 1.01 2.59 3.50
CA GLY A 35 -0.41 2.89 3.57
C GLY A 35 -0.91 3.02 5.00
N LEU A 36 -0.51 2.11 5.89
CA LEU A 36 -0.88 2.15 7.31
C LEU A 36 -0.34 3.41 8.00
N VAL A 37 0.94 3.73 7.79
CA VAL A 37 1.55 4.95 8.35
C VAL A 37 0.81 6.19 7.86
N CYS A 38 0.53 6.28 6.56
CA CYS A 38 -0.21 7.41 5.98
C CYS A 38 -1.64 7.53 6.53
N ALA A 39 -2.35 6.42 6.71
CA ALA A 39 -3.70 6.41 7.27
C ALA A 39 -3.71 6.91 8.71
N VAL A 40 -2.78 6.43 9.55
CA VAL A 40 -2.64 6.90 10.94
C VAL A 40 -2.33 8.38 11.00
N LEU A 41 -1.38 8.88 10.19
CA LEU A 41 -1.03 10.30 10.14
C LEU A 41 -2.21 11.19 9.70
N GLN A 42 -3.06 10.69 8.83
CA GLN A 42 -4.29 11.42 8.45
C GLN A 42 -5.35 11.40 9.55
N TYR A 43 -5.44 10.28 10.30
CA TYR A 43 -6.40 10.13 11.39
C TYR A 43 -6.09 11.06 12.57
N GLU A 44 -4.82 11.25 12.93
CA GLU A 44 -4.35 12.11 14.04
C GLU A 44 -4.69 13.61 13.85
N LYS A 45 -5.27 14.02 12.74
CA LYS A 45 -5.76 15.37 12.44
C LYS A 45 -4.71 16.49 12.55
N VAL A 46 -3.43 16.18 12.48
CA VAL A 46 -2.37 17.19 12.42
C VAL A 46 -2.40 17.87 11.05
N PRO A 47 -2.71 19.18 10.96
CA PRO A 47 -3.07 19.79 9.67
C PRO A 47 -1.93 19.80 8.66
N VAL A 48 -0.70 19.92 9.10
CA VAL A 48 0.49 19.90 8.23
C VAL A 48 0.73 18.51 7.65
N LEU A 49 0.76 17.48 8.50
CA LEU A 49 0.96 16.09 8.08
C LEU A 49 -0.15 15.62 7.14
N ARG A 50 -1.39 15.98 7.42
CA ARG A 50 -2.53 15.66 6.57
C ARG A 50 -2.40 16.25 5.16
N ARG A 51 -1.89 17.48 5.04
CA ARG A 51 -1.63 18.12 3.73
C ARG A 51 -0.52 17.40 2.96
N ILE A 52 0.58 17.06 3.62
CA ILE A 52 1.73 16.37 3.01
C ILE A 52 1.30 14.99 2.51
N VAL A 53 0.63 14.20 3.36
CA VAL A 53 0.13 12.87 2.99
C VAL A 53 -0.91 12.96 1.88
N GLY A 54 -1.82 13.96 1.94
CA GLY A 54 -2.79 14.21 0.88
C GLY A 54 -2.13 14.53 -0.47
N ALA A 55 -1.09 15.36 -0.49
CA ALA A 55 -0.32 15.68 -1.67
C ALA A 55 0.40 14.44 -2.24
N TYR A 56 0.98 13.60 -1.38
CA TYR A 56 1.58 12.32 -1.76
C TYR A 56 0.55 11.41 -2.44
N ILE A 57 -0.62 11.20 -1.81
CA ILE A 57 -1.67 10.34 -2.35
C ILE A 57 -2.16 10.85 -3.72
N GLN A 58 -2.40 12.15 -3.86
CA GLN A 58 -2.81 12.74 -5.12
C GLN A 58 -1.74 12.61 -6.20
N LEU A 59 -0.48 12.91 -5.89
CA LEU A 59 0.64 12.79 -6.83
C LEU A 59 0.80 11.34 -7.29
N SER A 60 0.80 10.40 -6.35
CA SER A 60 1.01 8.98 -6.62
C SER A 60 -0.10 8.40 -7.51
N ARG A 61 -1.36 8.68 -7.20
CA ARG A 61 -2.52 8.14 -7.93
C ARG A 61 -2.74 8.78 -9.31
N ASN A 62 -2.36 10.05 -9.45
CA ASN A 62 -2.50 10.78 -10.73
C ASN A 62 -1.31 10.59 -11.67
N THR A 63 -0.25 9.89 -11.22
CA THR A 63 0.91 9.60 -12.05
C THR A 63 0.93 8.11 -12.42
N PRO A 64 0.96 7.74 -13.72
CA PRO A 64 1.06 6.34 -14.13
C PRO A 64 2.30 5.66 -13.54
N LEU A 65 2.15 4.39 -13.10
CA LEU A 65 3.26 3.62 -12.52
C LEU A 65 4.49 3.60 -13.44
N LEU A 66 4.29 3.47 -14.74
CA LEU A 66 5.39 3.46 -15.71
C LEU A 66 6.23 4.74 -15.66
N VAL A 67 5.58 5.90 -15.53
CA VAL A 67 6.26 7.21 -15.40
C VAL A 67 7.07 7.26 -14.11
N GLN A 68 6.50 6.77 -13.00
CA GLN A 68 7.21 6.68 -11.72
C GLN A 68 8.45 5.79 -11.82
N LEU A 69 8.32 4.62 -12.48
CA LEU A 69 9.44 3.70 -12.69
C LEU A 69 10.54 4.30 -13.57
N PHE A 70 10.18 5.01 -14.63
CA PHE A 70 11.17 5.74 -15.46
C PHE A 70 11.91 6.81 -14.66
N PHE A 71 11.19 7.56 -13.83
CA PHE A 71 11.82 8.56 -12.97
C PHE A 71 12.78 7.90 -11.96
N LEU A 72 12.38 6.81 -11.31
CA LEU A 72 13.23 6.08 -10.37
C LEU A 72 14.46 5.48 -11.06
N TYR A 73 14.30 4.86 -12.22
CA TYR A 73 15.38 4.13 -12.87
C TYR A 73 16.36 5.04 -13.61
N TYR A 74 15.88 6.10 -14.27
CA TYR A 74 16.70 7.01 -15.06
C TYR A 74 16.98 8.36 -14.39
N GLY A 75 16.08 8.82 -13.53
CA GLY A 75 16.18 10.10 -12.83
C GLY A 75 17.12 10.06 -11.64
N LEU A 76 16.94 9.08 -10.73
CA LEU A 76 17.75 8.98 -9.51
C LEU A 76 19.26 8.86 -9.76
N PRO A 77 19.75 8.08 -10.74
CA PRO A 77 21.18 8.03 -11.03
C PRO A 77 21.79 9.37 -11.43
N LYS A 78 21.01 10.26 -12.05
CA LYS A 78 21.50 11.60 -12.45
C LYS A 78 21.77 12.51 -11.26
N ILE A 79 21.15 12.26 -10.13
CA ILE A 79 21.39 12.98 -8.87
C ILE A 79 22.30 12.20 -7.91
N GLY A 80 23.00 11.16 -8.42
CA GLY A 80 24.00 10.40 -7.67
C GLY A 80 23.47 9.20 -6.89
N ILE A 81 22.15 8.92 -6.92
CA ILE A 81 21.54 7.78 -6.22
C ILE A 81 21.55 6.57 -7.15
N LYS A 82 22.49 5.64 -6.94
CA LYS A 82 22.57 4.39 -7.71
C LYS A 82 21.51 3.39 -7.20
N THR A 83 20.61 3.01 -8.08
CA THR A 83 19.58 2.00 -7.83
C THR A 83 19.65 0.87 -8.86
N ASN A 84 19.17 -0.30 -8.52
CA ASN A 84 18.99 -1.40 -9.47
C ASN A 84 17.50 -1.49 -9.89
N ALA A 85 17.24 -2.23 -10.98
CA ALA A 85 15.91 -2.36 -11.54
C ALA A 85 14.90 -2.97 -10.53
N GLU A 86 15.34 -3.94 -9.70
CA GLU A 86 14.49 -4.56 -8.69
C GLU A 86 14.06 -3.56 -7.61
N LEU A 87 15.00 -2.78 -7.08
CA LEU A 87 14.70 -1.75 -6.09
C LEU A 87 13.77 -0.68 -6.66
N CYS A 88 13.97 -0.25 -7.91
CA CYS A 88 13.06 0.68 -8.57
C CYS A 88 11.65 0.07 -8.70
N GLY A 89 11.55 -1.22 -9.06
CA GLY A 89 10.28 -1.94 -9.13
C GLY A 89 9.56 -2.00 -7.79
N ILE A 90 10.25 -2.42 -6.72
CA ILE A 90 9.70 -2.46 -5.36
C ILE A 90 9.29 -1.07 -4.88
N ALA A 91 10.14 -0.07 -5.07
CA ALA A 91 9.85 1.30 -4.66
C ALA A 91 8.65 1.90 -5.40
N GLY A 92 8.53 1.69 -6.71
CA GLY A 92 7.39 2.14 -7.49
C GLY A 92 6.08 1.46 -7.07
N LEU A 93 6.11 0.14 -6.86
CA LEU A 93 4.97 -0.63 -6.36
C LEU A 93 4.57 -0.17 -4.95
N ALA A 94 5.54 0.05 -4.06
CA ALA A 94 5.30 0.54 -2.71
C ALA A 94 4.75 1.97 -2.70
N PHE A 95 5.27 2.84 -3.55
CA PHE A 95 4.83 4.23 -3.66
C PHE A 95 3.39 4.33 -4.17
N LEU A 96 3.05 3.64 -5.26
CA LEU A 96 1.70 3.63 -5.79
C LEU A 96 0.75 2.81 -4.92
N GLY A 97 1.12 1.60 -4.56
CA GLY A 97 0.31 0.71 -3.71
C GLY A 97 0.05 1.31 -2.34
N GLY A 98 1.04 1.99 -1.74
CA GLY A 98 0.91 2.67 -0.46
C GLY A 98 -0.15 3.76 -0.47
N SER A 99 -0.29 4.51 -1.56
CA SER A 99 -1.33 5.53 -1.69
C SER A 99 -2.74 4.94 -1.76
N TYR A 100 -2.93 3.80 -2.43
CA TYR A 100 -4.21 3.08 -2.45
C TYR A 100 -4.54 2.46 -1.09
N MET A 101 -3.54 1.84 -0.43
CA MET A 101 -3.71 1.27 0.91
C MET A 101 -4.01 2.34 1.94
N ALA A 102 -3.38 3.52 1.87
CA ALA A 102 -3.67 4.65 2.76
C ALA A 102 -5.13 5.06 2.71
N GLU A 103 -5.71 5.11 1.52
CA GLU A 103 -7.11 5.49 1.35
C GLU A 103 -8.08 4.38 1.79
N ALA A 104 -7.74 3.12 1.50
CA ALA A 104 -8.52 1.97 1.96
C ALA A 104 -8.56 1.91 3.49
N PHE A 105 -7.42 2.06 4.16
CA PHE A 105 -7.35 2.07 5.62
C PHE A 105 -8.07 3.28 6.22
N ARG A 106 -7.92 4.47 5.62
CA ARG A 106 -8.62 5.68 6.06
C ARG A 106 -10.14 5.50 5.95
N SER A 107 -10.61 4.97 4.83
CA SER A 107 -12.04 4.72 4.63
C SER A 107 -12.60 3.71 5.65
N GLY A 108 -11.82 2.68 5.98
CA GLY A 108 -12.18 1.72 7.04
C GLY A 108 -12.27 2.36 8.42
N LEU A 109 -11.33 3.26 8.75
CA LEU A 109 -11.35 3.99 10.02
C LEU A 109 -12.49 5.01 10.11
N GLU A 110 -12.83 5.67 9.01
CA GLU A 110 -13.92 6.66 8.93
C GLU A 110 -15.32 6.01 8.88
N ALA A 111 -15.41 4.72 8.52
CA ALA A 111 -16.67 3.97 8.52
C ALA A 111 -17.23 3.72 9.92
N ILE A 112 -16.44 3.92 10.97
CA ILE A 112 -16.90 3.81 12.37
C ILE A 112 -17.71 5.06 12.71
N GLU A 113 -19.01 4.88 12.95
CA GLU A 113 -19.89 5.99 13.34
C GLU A 113 -19.42 6.65 14.65
N PRO A 114 -19.36 8.01 14.69
CA PRO A 114 -18.91 8.75 15.88
C PRO A 114 -19.69 8.36 17.16
N ILE A 115 -21.00 8.09 17.03
CA ILE A 115 -21.86 7.69 18.15
C ILE A 115 -21.44 6.37 18.82
N GLN A 116 -20.87 5.45 18.04
CA GLN A 116 -20.37 4.18 18.56
C GLN A 116 -19.08 4.39 19.36
N THR A 117 -18.23 5.29 18.90
CA THR A 117 -17.01 5.69 19.61
C THR A 117 -17.35 6.40 20.92
N GLU A 118 -18.34 7.31 20.91
CA GLU A 118 -18.79 8.02 22.11
C GLU A 118 -19.43 7.08 23.13
N SER A 119 -20.26 6.14 22.67
CA SER A 119 -20.89 5.14 23.52
C SER A 119 -19.84 4.24 24.20
N ALA A 120 -18.81 3.80 23.48
CA ALA A 120 -17.75 2.97 24.03
C ALA A 120 -16.85 3.74 25.02
N LEU A 121 -16.57 5.01 24.76
CA LEU A 121 -15.86 5.89 25.67
C LEU A 121 -16.65 6.12 26.96
N SER A 122 -17.98 6.25 26.87
CA SER A 122 -18.87 6.37 28.02
C SER A 122 -18.87 5.13 28.93
N LEU A 123 -18.57 3.96 28.34
CA LEU A 123 -18.39 2.70 29.08
C LEU A 123 -16.95 2.52 29.61
N GLY A 124 -16.08 3.54 29.51
CA GLY A 124 -14.70 3.52 30.02
C GLY A 124 -13.71 2.79 29.11
N MET A 125 -14.07 2.47 27.87
CA MET A 125 -13.15 1.83 26.91
C MET A 125 -12.19 2.86 26.30
N SER A 126 -10.93 2.49 26.10
CA SER A 126 -9.99 3.34 25.35
C SER A 126 -10.28 3.32 23.83
N ARG A 127 -9.79 4.33 23.09
CA ARG A 127 -10.08 4.46 21.64
C ARG A 127 -9.59 3.29 20.77
N LEU A 128 -8.52 2.62 21.15
CA LEU A 128 -7.95 1.51 20.39
C LEU A 128 -8.83 0.25 20.33
N PRO A 129 -9.37 -0.29 21.45
CA PRO A 129 -10.23 -1.48 21.39
C PRO A 129 -11.54 -1.28 20.62
N VAL A 130 -12.07 -0.06 20.58
CA VAL A 130 -13.32 0.26 19.85
C VAL A 130 -13.16 0.02 18.35
N SER A 131 -12.02 0.41 17.78
CA SER A 131 -11.74 0.20 16.35
C SER A 131 -11.63 -1.29 15.99
N TYR A 132 -11.07 -2.12 16.88
CA TYR A 132 -10.92 -3.57 16.64
C TYR A 132 -12.24 -4.35 16.73
N THR A 133 -13.13 -4.00 17.64
CA THR A 133 -14.42 -4.69 17.81
C THR A 133 -15.35 -4.44 16.63
N HIS A 134 -15.28 -3.27 16.00
CA HIS A 134 -16.11 -2.92 14.84
C HIS A 134 -15.64 -3.55 13.53
N LEU A 135 -14.33 -3.66 13.28
CA LEU A 135 -13.81 -4.40 12.13
C LEU A 135 -14.30 -5.85 12.14
N ARG A 136 -14.34 -6.49 13.32
CA ARG A 136 -14.82 -7.87 13.48
C ARG A 136 -16.34 -8.00 13.30
N ALA A 137 -17.13 -7.02 13.71
CA ALA A 137 -18.60 -7.04 13.56
C ALA A 137 -19.06 -6.90 12.10
N HIS A 138 -18.28 -6.23 11.24
CA HIS A 138 -18.57 -6.13 9.82
C HIS A 138 -18.27 -7.42 9.03
N GLU A 139 -17.25 -8.19 9.43
CA GLU A 139 -16.96 -9.48 8.80
C GLU A 139 -18.06 -10.52 9.05
N THR A 140 -18.65 -10.53 10.25
CA THR A 140 -19.72 -11.51 10.58
C THR A 140 -21.09 -11.20 9.97
N ARG A 141 -21.29 -10.01 9.38
CA ARG A 141 -22.57 -9.62 8.76
C ARG A 141 -22.68 -10.03 7.28
N HIS A 142 -21.59 -10.41 6.64
CA HIS A 142 -21.57 -10.89 5.26
C HIS A 142 -21.85 -12.41 5.13
N ASP A 143 -21.89 -13.14 6.26
CA ASP A 143 -22.05 -14.60 6.28
C ASP A 143 -23.48 -15.05 6.67
N LEU A 144 -24.46 -14.16 6.66
CA LEU A 144 -25.90 -14.44 6.85
C LEU A 144 -26.70 -13.95 5.66
#